data_eec7dde7adbf064cd2d67fbcf773b389
#
_entry.id   eec7dde7adbf064cd2d67fbcf773b389
#
_cell.length_a   1.000
_cell.length_b   1.000
_cell.length_c   1.000
_cell.angle_alpha   90.00
_cell.angle_beta   90.00
_cell.angle_gamma   90.00
#
_symmetry.space_group_name_H-M   'P 1'
#
loop_
_entity.id
_entity.type
_entity.pdbx_description
1 polymer ?
#
loop_
_entity_poly.entity_id
_entity_poly.type
_entity_poly.pdbx_seq_one_letter_code
_entity_poly.pdbx_strand_id
1 'polypeptide(L)'
;MGLFGRWSRRDLLKSSGMVAGVMTPVSVASAPAAAQPAYRPNEKDNLFTRIGVRPLINGRGTYTIISGSRSLPEVKQAMFEASHYYVQMDEMMDGIGAELGKLMGAQWGIATNGAEAAICLATIACIAGANVEKCQALPYVKAKDQVIIPSYSRNPYDLGVRMAGVEIVEVDTQEEMRAKISARTAMIYVMSGPEAEKGPLSIANLCAIARETKVPILVDAAAEEPLNPNPHLSRGATLVCYSGGKCLRGPQSSGILLGDKGLCKAAYYQAAPHHAYGRALKCSKEESMGLLAAVRQWYKRDHAAEQRMWRGWMQAIENRLKPVPSTSFEYLEPVDLSNKATRLRVRWDANVLKITGPELVAKLDAGNPRILIDAGSGRRPDQMASSVTIMPYMLDPGEAEIIAGAMHAALTNPGPYENPVLPTGTPASLAGSWAVTIQYLHGQGEQKLILEQSGGNLSGMHLGELYSGKLEGHVQGDHVEIRTTMEVPGNPIRWTFTGNAQGGRMSGAVNMGEYGSASFTAVHI
;
A
#
# COMPACT_ATOMS: atom_id res chain seq x y z
N MET A 1 17.99 49.85 20.79
CA MET A 1 19.42 50.13 20.88
C MET A 1 20.15 48.82 21.02
N GLY A 2 20.90 48.50 20.00
CA GLY A 2 21.46 47.20 19.75
C GLY A 2 22.78 46.94 20.46
N LEU A 3 23.09 45.67 20.55
CA LEU A 3 24.42 45.13 20.87
C LEU A 3 24.51 43.71 20.28
N PHE A 4 24.78 43.62 18.97
CA PHE A 4 25.40 42.45 18.37
C PHE A 4 26.53 42.90 17.46
N GLY A 5 27.76 42.92 18.05
CA GLY A 5 28.98 43.14 17.32
C GLY A 5 29.26 41.99 16.36
N ARG A 6 29.50 42.31 15.07
CA ARG A 6 29.94 41.37 14.03
C ARG A 6 31.37 40.92 14.33
N TRP A 7 31.52 39.63 14.64
CA TRP A 7 32.84 38.98 14.71
C TRP A 7 33.28 38.64 13.27
N SER A 8 34.48 39.08 12.89
CA SER A 8 35.06 38.73 11.59
C SER A 8 35.84 37.43 11.70
N ARG A 9 35.96 36.70 10.58
CA ARG A 9 36.77 35.46 10.49
C ARG A 9 38.24 35.64 10.90
N ARG A 10 38.74 36.87 11.01
CA ARG A 10 40.10 37.19 11.41
C ARG A 10 40.27 37.22 12.92
N ASP A 11 39.22 37.40 13.69
CA ASP A 11 39.27 37.48 15.15
C ASP A 11 39.26 36.07 15.78
N LEU A 12 38.75 35.04 15.06
CA LEU A 12 38.79 33.66 15.51
C LEU A 12 40.17 32.99 15.39
N LEU A 13 41.04 33.51 14.53
CA LEU A 13 42.38 32.94 14.30
C LEU A 13 43.49 33.53 15.23
N LYS A 14 43.17 34.52 16.04
CA LYS A 14 44.15 35.16 16.96
C LYS A 14 44.10 34.62 18.40
N SER A 15 43.16 33.75 18.75
CA SER A 15 43.05 33.20 20.11
C SER A 15 43.65 31.79 20.27
N SER A 16 44.32 31.24 19.26
CA SER A 16 45.03 29.95 19.35
C SER A 16 46.54 30.13 19.39
N GLY A 17 47.02 30.74 20.47
CA GLY A 17 48.45 30.92 20.77
C GLY A 17 48.88 30.02 21.93
N MET A 18 49.70 29.03 21.60
CA MET A 18 50.71 28.29 22.40
C MET A 18 50.42 27.97 23.87
N VAL A 19 50.23 26.67 24.12
CA VAL A 19 50.90 25.98 25.24
C VAL A 19 51.46 24.64 24.67
N ALA A 20 52.76 24.62 24.46
CA ALA A 20 53.49 23.39 24.19
C ALA A 20 53.73 22.69 25.55
N GLY A 21 52.82 21.81 25.91
CA GLY A 21 53.00 20.87 27.01
C GLY A 21 53.32 19.48 26.44
N VAL A 22 54.49 18.97 26.79
CA VAL A 22 54.90 17.58 26.48
C VAL A 22 53.93 16.63 27.17
N MET A 23 53.01 16.06 26.44
CA MET A 23 52.21 14.94 26.92
C MET A 23 52.80 13.63 26.40
N THR A 24 53.28 12.81 27.33
CA THR A 24 53.52 11.39 27.10
C THR A 24 52.22 10.71 26.69
N PRO A 25 52.21 9.81 25.68
CA PRO A 25 51.01 9.11 25.30
C PRO A 25 50.63 8.10 26.38
N VAL A 26 49.65 8.45 27.20
CA VAL A 26 48.93 7.45 27.97
C VAL A 26 48.02 6.69 27.00
N SER A 27 48.42 5.50 26.61
CA SER A 27 47.53 4.57 25.88
C SER A 27 46.39 4.19 26.82
N VAL A 28 45.28 4.91 26.71
CA VAL A 28 44.00 4.44 27.23
C VAL A 28 43.57 3.26 26.36
N ALA A 29 43.84 2.06 26.85
CA ALA A 29 43.23 0.86 26.29
C ALA A 29 41.71 1.05 26.43
N SER A 30 41.04 1.39 25.34
CA SER A 30 39.58 1.39 25.27
C SER A 30 39.11 -0.03 25.58
N ALA A 31 38.49 -0.22 26.73
CA ALA A 31 37.78 -1.47 27.02
C ALA A 31 36.82 -1.74 25.84
N PRO A 32 36.74 -3.00 25.33
CA PRO A 32 35.78 -3.31 24.28
C PRO A 32 34.40 -2.91 24.78
N ALA A 33 33.73 -2.05 24.03
CA ALA A 33 32.36 -1.68 24.32
C ALA A 33 31.57 -2.99 24.46
N ALA A 34 31.00 -3.22 25.66
CA ALA A 34 30.19 -4.39 25.92
C ALA A 34 29.11 -4.42 24.83
N ALA A 35 29.11 -5.49 24.03
CA ALA A 35 28.11 -5.68 23.00
C ALA A 35 26.74 -5.57 23.67
N GLN A 36 25.93 -4.59 23.25
CA GLN A 36 24.57 -4.47 23.76
C GLN A 36 23.85 -5.80 23.50
N PRO A 37 23.13 -6.34 24.49
CA PRO A 37 22.41 -7.60 24.30
C PRO A 37 21.48 -7.45 23.11
N ALA A 38 21.55 -8.39 22.17
CA ALA A 38 20.69 -8.42 20.99
C ALA A 38 19.24 -8.33 21.46
N TYR A 39 18.47 -7.35 20.94
CA TYR A 39 17.06 -7.18 21.25
C TYR A 39 16.31 -8.48 20.94
N ARG A 40 15.68 -9.08 21.94
CA ARG A 40 14.81 -10.23 21.79
C ARG A 40 13.37 -9.76 22.00
N PRO A 41 12.49 -9.89 20.98
CA PRO A 41 11.09 -9.56 21.13
C PRO A 41 10.46 -10.39 22.27
N ASN A 42 9.68 -9.70 23.12
CA ASN A 42 8.82 -10.37 24.10
C ASN A 42 7.37 -10.26 23.61
N GLU A 43 6.73 -11.38 23.32
CA GLU A 43 5.35 -11.39 22.80
C GLU A 43 4.32 -10.84 23.80
N LYS A 44 4.58 -11.02 25.10
CA LYS A 44 3.66 -10.60 26.17
C LYS A 44 3.90 -9.16 26.63
N ASP A 45 5.12 -8.66 26.56
CA ASP A 45 5.49 -7.30 26.96
C ASP A 45 6.39 -6.65 25.89
N ASN A 46 5.80 -5.93 25.00
CA ASN A 46 6.49 -5.19 23.93
C ASN A 46 5.84 -3.82 23.71
N LEU A 47 6.43 -3.01 22.81
CA LEU A 47 5.96 -1.65 22.54
C LEU A 47 4.47 -1.59 22.14
N PHE A 48 3.96 -2.58 21.43
CA PHE A 48 2.57 -2.60 20.99
C PHE A 48 1.62 -3.00 22.12
N THR A 49 1.95 -4.06 22.88
CA THR A 49 1.08 -4.51 23.97
C THR A 49 0.95 -3.49 25.08
N ARG A 50 2.01 -2.65 25.31
CA ARG A 50 1.99 -1.54 26.27
C ARG A 50 1.01 -0.42 25.92
N ILE A 51 0.62 -0.31 24.65
CA ILE A 51 -0.40 0.65 24.17
C ILE A 51 -1.71 -0.05 23.79
N GLY A 52 -1.91 -1.29 24.24
CA GLY A 52 -3.14 -2.06 24.00
C GLY A 52 -3.27 -2.67 22.60
N VAL A 53 -2.20 -2.66 21.79
CA VAL A 53 -2.21 -3.26 20.44
C VAL A 53 -1.67 -4.67 20.49
N ARG A 54 -2.40 -5.62 19.91
CA ARG A 54 -2.00 -7.03 19.84
C ARG A 54 -1.20 -7.30 18.57
N PRO A 55 0.08 -7.74 18.65
CA PRO A 55 0.80 -8.27 17.49
C PRO A 55 0.08 -9.45 16.84
N LEU A 56 0.36 -9.69 15.57
CA LEU A 56 -0.26 -10.77 14.82
C LEU A 56 0.75 -11.59 14.02
N ILE A 57 0.44 -12.85 13.76
CA ILE A 57 1.09 -13.70 12.78
C ILE A 57 0.47 -13.39 11.42
N ASN A 58 1.30 -12.98 10.45
CA ASN A 58 0.85 -12.52 9.15
C ASN A 58 0.89 -13.66 8.11
N GLY A 59 -0.20 -14.40 8.00
CA GLY A 59 -0.46 -15.37 6.94
C GLY A 59 -1.23 -14.79 5.74
N ARG A 60 -1.22 -13.46 5.55
CA ARG A 60 -1.97 -12.77 4.50
C ARG A 60 -1.09 -12.09 3.45
N GLY A 61 0.08 -11.54 3.83
CA GLY A 61 1.00 -10.88 2.92
C GLY A 61 1.27 -9.41 3.22
N THR A 62 1.83 -8.67 2.26
CA THR A 62 2.38 -7.32 2.46
C THR A 62 1.33 -6.21 2.30
N TYR A 63 0.25 -6.25 3.06
CA TYR A 63 -0.78 -5.21 3.06
C TYR A 63 -0.47 -4.10 4.08
N THR A 64 -0.62 -2.85 3.68
CA THR A 64 -0.34 -1.67 4.53
C THR A 64 -1.16 -1.68 5.82
N ILE A 65 -2.43 -2.08 5.76
CA ILE A 65 -3.32 -2.14 6.93
C ILE A 65 -2.83 -3.10 8.03
N ILE A 66 -1.96 -4.05 7.69
CA ILE A 66 -1.32 -4.97 8.64
C ILE A 66 0.20 -4.79 8.69
N SER A 67 0.67 -3.56 8.47
CA SER A 67 2.07 -3.12 8.60
C SER A 67 3.01 -3.54 7.46
N GLY A 68 2.47 -4.00 6.30
CA GLY A 68 3.29 -4.33 5.12
C GLY A 68 4.23 -5.51 5.34
N SER A 69 5.51 -5.34 5.06
CA SER A 69 6.53 -6.39 5.29
C SER A 69 7.28 -6.19 6.60
N ARG A 70 7.74 -7.28 7.19
CA ARG A 70 8.67 -7.26 8.32
C ARG A 70 10.08 -7.02 7.80
N SER A 71 10.72 -5.93 8.22
CA SER A 71 12.09 -5.59 7.81
C SER A 71 13.10 -6.67 8.17
N LEU A 72 14.08 -6.89 7.28
CA LEU A 72 15.19 -7.81 7.50
C LEU A 72 16.07 -7.38 8.67
N PRO A 73 16.81 -8.30 9.32
CA PRO A 73 17.74 -7.96 10.40
C PRO A 73 18.76 -6.89 9.98
N GLU A 74 19.33 -7.01 8.78
CA GLU A 74 20.31 -6.07 8.23
C GLU A 74 19.71 -4.68 7.98
N VAL A 75 18.44 -4.60 7.62
CA VAL A 75 17.70 -3.34 7.47
C VAL A 75 17.54 -2.66 8.82
N LYS A 76 17.12 -3.40 9.85
CA LYS A 76 16.99 -2.89 11.21
C LYS A 76 18.34 -2.38 11.74
N GLN A 77 19.42 -3.14 11.49
CA GLN A 77 20.77 -2.76 11.89
C GLN A 77 21.22 -1.48 11.18
N ALA A 78 20.97 -1.36 9.88
CA ALA A 78 21.32 -0.15 9.11
C ALA A 78 20.56 1.09 9.61
N MET A 79 19.26 0.94 9.93
CA MET A 79 18.46 2.03 10.52
C MET A 79 18.99 2.43 11.90
N PHE A 80 19.31 1.45 12.74
CA PHE A 80 19.88 1.69 14.06
C PHE A 80 21.23 2.40 13.97
N GLU A 81 22.14 1.95 13.11
CA GLU A 81 23.43 2.59 12.89
C GLU A 81 23.27 4.02 12.39
N ALA A 82 22.42 4.25 11.37
CA ALA A 82 22.14 5.57 10.83
C ALA A 82 21.64 6.56 11.90
N SER A 83 20.92 6.09 12.91
CA SER A 83 20.37 6.92 13.98
C SER A 83 21.46 7.58 14.87
N HIS A 84 22.69 7.05 14.87
CA HIS A 84 23.78 7.55 15.69
C HIS A 84 24.58 8.69 15.06
N TYR A 85 24.34 9.02 13.78
CA TYR A 85 25.13 10.01 13.05
C TYR A 85 24.29 11.15 12.52
N TYR A 86 24.90 12.33 12.44
CA TYR A 86 24.41 13.42 11.62
C TYR A 86 25.14 13.40 10.29
N VAL A 87 24.40 13.65 9.21
CA VAL A 87 24.94 13.68 7.84
C VAL A 87 24.35 14.87 7.09
N GLN A 88 25.08 15.34 6.08
CA GLN A 88 24.53 16.29 5.13
C GLN A 88 23.61 15.51 4.16
N MET A 89 22.34 15.92 4.09
CA MET A 89 21.31 15.12 3.41
C MET A 89 21.49 15.03 1.89
N ASP A 90 22.03 16.09 1.27
CA ASP A 90 22.29 16.08 -0.18
C ASP A 90 23.46 15.15 -0.53
N GLU A 91 24.54 15.15 0.27
CA GLU A 91 25.66 14.22 0.12
C GLU A 91 25.20 12.77 0.32
N MET A 92 24.37 12.54 1.33
CA MET A 92 23.80 11.21 1.57
C MET A 92 22.96 10.74 0.39
N MET A 93 22.09 11.60 -0.15
CA MET A 93 21.23 11.22 -1.27
C MET A 93 22.02 11.06 -2.57
N ASP A 94 23.08 11.83 -2.79
CA ASP A 94 23.99 11.63 -3.92
C ASP A 94 24.69 10.25 -3.84
N GLY A 95 25.14 9.86 -2.65
CA GLY A 95 25.72 8.53 -2.41
C GLY A 95 24.71 7.40 -2.60
N ILE A 96 23.51 7.54 -2.03
CA ILE A 96 22.41 6.57 -2.18
C ILE A 96 22.01 6.45 -3.66
N GLY A 97 21.88 7.58 -4.36
CA GLY A 97 21.43 7.61 -5.74
C GLY A 97 22.41 6.93 -6.70
N ALA A 98 23.70 7.12 -6.50
CA ALA A 98 24.73 6.44 -7.26
C ALA A 98 24.73 4.93 -7.02
N GLU A 99 24.58 4.50 -5.76
CA GLU A 99 24.54 3.09 -5.38
C GLU A 99 23.27 2.40 -5.88
N LEU A 100 22.09 3.02 -5.76
CA LEU A 100 20.84 2.50 -6.32
C LEU A 100 20.94 2.35 -7.84
N GLY A 101 21.51 3.35 -8.54
CA GLY A 101 21.75 3.27 -9.97
C GLY A 101 22.58 2.06 -10.35
N LYS A 102 23.69 1.81 -9.63
CA LYS A 102 24.56 0.65 -9.84
C LYS A 102 23.85 -0.68 -9.53
N LEU A 103 23.16 -0.77 -8.41
CA LEU A 103 22.51 -2.01 -7.97
C LEU A 103 21.32 -2.39 -8.86
N MET A 104 20.59 -1.41 -9.39
CA MET A 104 19.33 -1.64 -10.09
C MET A 104 19.38 -1.32 -11.59
N GLY A 105 20.56 -1.07 -12.13
CA GLY A 105 20.75 -0.86 -13.57
C GLY A 105 20.14 0.45 -14.10
N ALA A 106 20.24 1.55 -13.35
CA ALA A 106 19.73 2.87 -13.72
C ALA A 106 20.86 3.92 -13.77
N GLN A 107 20.60 5.07 -14.36
CA GLN A 107 21.55 6.18 -14.30
C GLN A 107 21.72 6.70 -12.87
N TRP A 108 20.62 6.79 -12.11
CA TRP A 108 20.58 7.28 -10.75
C TRP A 108 19.23 6.97 -10.11
N GLY A 109 19.11 7.16 -8.78
CA GLY A 109 17.85 6.98 -8.07
C GLY A 109 17.75 7.82 -6.81
N ILE A 110 16.57 7.83 -6.17
CA ILE A 110 16.33 8.45 -4.86
C ILE A 110 15.54 7.53 -3.95
N ALA A 111 15.81 7.63 -2.66
CA ALA A 111 14.92 7.10 -1.64
C ALA A 111 13.75 8.08 -1.44
N THR A 112 12.53 7.56 -1.37
CA THR A 112 11.29 8.33 -1.22
C THR A 112 10.48 7.81 -0.04
N ASN A 113 9.47 8.56 0.39
CA ASN A 113 8.52 8.13 1.40
C ASN A 113 7.42 7.28 0.77
N GLY A 114 7.77 6.04 0.36
CA GLY A 114 6.89 5.12 -0.36
C GLY A 114 6.87 5.35 -1.87
N ALA A 115 6.34 4.35 -2.59
CA ALA A 115 6.23 4.42 -4.06
C ALA A 115 5.24 5.51 -4.52
N GLU A 116 4.18 5.75 -3.77
CA GLU A 116 3.21 6.81 -4.10
C GLU A 116 3.84 8.21 -4.01
N ALA A 117 4.71 8.43 -3.01
CA ALA A 117 5.54 9.64 -2.98
C ALA A 117 6.51 9.72 -4.16
N ALA A 118 7.07 8.59 -4.62
CA ALA A 118 7.90 8.55 -5.82
C ALA A 118 7.09 8.96 -7.07
N ILE A 119 5.84 8.50 -7.19
CA ILE A 119 4.93 8.89 -8.28
C ILE A 119 4.66 10.40 -8.25
N CYS A 120 4.33 10.96 -7.08
CA CYS A 120 4.11 12.40 -6.93
C CYS A 120 5.37 13.21 -7.28
N LEU A 121 6.53 12.83 -6.74
CA LEU A 121 7.80 13.51 -6.98
C LEU A 121 8.24 13.42 -8.45
N ALA A 122 8.01 12.28 -9.12
CA ALA A 122 8.25 12.12 -10.54
C ALA A 122 7.34 13.05 -11.37
N THR A 123 6.05 13.11 -11.01
CA THR A 123 5.08 13.97 -11.70
C THR A 123 5.48 15.44 -11.60
N ILE A 124 5.75 15.94 -10.40
CA ILE A 124 6.15 17.35 -10.21
C ILE A 124 7.50 17.67 -10.86
N ALA A 125 8.43 16.69 -10.90
CA ALA A 125 9.69 16.85 -11.64
C ALA A 125 9.46 16.94 -13.15
N CYS A 126 8.54 16.17 -13.72
CA CYS A 126 8.18 16.26 -15.14
C CYS A 126 7.46 17.59 -15.49
N ILE A 127 6.76 18.21 -14.54
CA ILE A 127 6.09 19.51 -14.71
C ILE A 127 7.11 20.66 -14.62
N ALA A 128 7.87 20.72 -13.54
CA ALA A 128 8.66 21.88 -13.14
C ALA A 128 10.15 21.73 -13.44
N GLY A 129 10.65 20.49 -13.62
CA GLY A 129 12.09 20.24 -13.66
C GLY A 129 12.77 20.74 -12.38
N ALA A 130 13.92 21.41 -12.56
CA ALA A 130 14.64 22.14 -11.52
C ALA A 130 14.39 23.65 -11.56
N ASN A 131 13.34 24.11 -12.25
CA ASN A 131 13.00 25.53 -12.31
C ASN A 131 12.33 25.96 -11.00
N VAL A 132 13.04 26.75 -10.20
CA VAL A 132 12.61 27.16 -8.84
C VAL A 132 11.28 27.89 -8.85
N GLU A 133 11.04 28.79 -9.82
CA GLU A 133 9.76 29.53 -9.91
C GLU A 133 8.59 28.58 -10.14
N LYS A 134 8.74 27.63 -11.06
CA LYS A 134 7.72 26.59 -11.31
C LYS A 134 7.54 25.68 -10.10
N CYS A 135 8.63 25.30 -9.42
CA CYS A 135 8.56 24.50 -8.20
C CYS A 135 7.74 25.18 -7.10
N GLN A 136 7.89 26.49 -6.95
CA GLN A 136 7.14 27.28 -5.96
C GLN A 136 5.70 27.59 -6.39
N ALA A 137 5.41 27.57 -7.70
CA ALA A 137 4.08 27.80 -8.24
C ALA A 137 3.18 26.56 -8.26
N LEU A 138 3.73 25.35 -8.01
CA LEU A 138 2.93 24.13 -7.92
C LEU A 138 1.88 24.24 -6.80
N PRO A 139 0.68 23.69 -6.99
CA PRO A 139 0.18 22.88 -8.13
C PRO A 139 -0.43 23.71 -9.28
N TYR A 140 -0.28 25.03 -9.28
CA TYR A 140 -0.96 25.95 -10.19
C TYR A 140 -0.20 26.25 -11.49
N VAL A 141 0.77 25.41 -11.84
CA VAL A 141 1.53 25.54 -13.11
C VAL A 141 0.71 25.00 -14.28
N LYS A 142 0.29 25.89 -15.18
CA LYS A 142 -0.56 25.52 -16.32
C LYS A 142 0.18 25.07 -17.59
N ALA A 143 1.52 25.13 -17.61
CA ALA A 143 2.27 24.85 -18.84
C ALA A 143 2.38 23.35 -19.18
N LYS A 144 2.47 22.49 -18.16
CA LYS A 144 2.51 21.03 -18.28
C LYS A 144 1.60 20.44 -17.20
N ASP A 145 0.32 20.54 -17.40
CA ASP A 145 -0.71 20.24 -16.41
C ASP A 145 -1.55 19.00 -16.75
N GLN A 146 -1.08 18.16 -17.70
CA GLN A 146 -1.74 16.92 -18.08
C GLN A 146 -0.80 15.73 -17.93
N VAL A 147 -1.36 14.59 -17.45
CA VAL A 147 -0.70 13.28 -17.46
C VAL A 147 -1.62 12.31 -18.21
N ILE A 148 -1.06 11.59 -19.17
CA ILE A 148 -1.81 10.60 -19.94
C ILE A 148 -1.65 9.23 -19.30
N ILE A 149 -2.76 8.54 -19.10
CA ILE A 149 -2.83 7.22 -18.47
C ILE A 149 -3.69 6.29 -19.33
N PRO A 150 -3.21 5.09 -19.72
CA PRO A 150 -4.09 4.07 -20.30
C PRO A 150 -5.23 3.74 -19.34
N SER A 151 -6.49 3.64 -19.83
CA SER A 151 -7.66 3.44 -18.97
C SER A 151 -7.53 2.21 -18.08
N TYR A 152 -6.93 1.11 -18.57
CA TYR A 152 -6.66 -0.10 -17.78
C TYR A 152 -5.69 0.14 -16.61
N SER A 153 -4.89 1.21 -16.66
CA SER A 153 -3.84 1.52 -15.68
C SER A 153 -4.34 2.44 -14.55
N ARG A 154 -5.61 2.89 -14.62
CA ARG A 154 -6.22 3.66 -13.53
C ARG A 154 -6.31 2.80 -12.27
N ASN A 155 -5.88 3.36 -11.15
CA ASN A 155 -5.80 2.64 -9.89
C ASN A 155 -5.78 3.63 -8.70
N PRO A 156 -5.98 3.17 -7.44
CA PRO A 156 -5.98 4.07 -6.28
C PRO A 156 -4.68 4.87 -6.09
N TYR A 157 -3.54 4.34 -6.53
CA TYR A 157 -2.23 5.00 -6.37
C TYR A 157 -1.97 6.11 -7.40
N ASP A 158 -2.83 6.26 -8.43
CA ASP A 158 -2.75 7.42 -9.32
C ASP A 158 -3.10 8.74 -8.58
N LEU A 159 -3.50 8.63 -7.30
CA LEU A 159 -3.58 9.76 -6.39
C LEU A 159 -2.24 10.50 -6.31
N GLY A 160 -1.11 9.79 -6.31
CA GLY A 160 0.22 10.40 -6.37
C GLY A 160 0.41 11.31 -7.60
N VAL A 161 -0.18 10.95 -8.75
CA VAL A 161 -0.23 11.81 -9.94
C VAL A 161 -1.14 13.02 -9.70
N ARG A 162 -2.36 12.80 -9.18
CA ARG A 162 -3.38 13.84 -8.95
C ARG A 162 -2.93 14.87 -7.90
N MET A 163 -2.12 14.48 -6.93
CA MET A 163 -1.53 15.38 -5.92
C MET A 163 -0.75 16.53 -6.56
N ALA A 164 -0.20 16.34 -7.76
CA ALA A 164 0.50 17.39 -8.50
C ALA A 164 -0.42 18.46 -9.11
N GLY A 165 -1.73 18.33 -8.99
CA GLY A 165 -2.73 19.27 -9.53
C GLY A 165 -2.93 19.15 -11.04
N VAL A 166 -2.60 18.00 -11.63
CA VAL A 166 -2.73 17.74 -13.08
C VAL A 166 -4.09 17.16 -13.44
N GLU A 167 -4.49 17.39 -14.68
CA GLU A 167 -5.56 16.69 -15.35
C GLU A 167 -5.09 15.31 -15.79
N ILE A 168 -5.84 14.25 -15.47
CA ILE A 168 -5.60 12.91 -16.02
C ILE A 168 -6.37 12.77 -17.33
N VAL A 169 -5.66 12.42 -18.38
CA VAL A 169 -6.21 12.15 -19.71
C VAL A 169 -6.15 10.64 -19.96
N GLU A 170 -7.30 9.99 -19.96
CA GLU A 170 -7.41 8.57 -20.23
C GLU A 170 -7.42 8.28 -21.73
N VAL A 171 -6.83 7.14 -22.12
CA VAL A 171 -6.73 6.68 -23.51
C VAL A 171 -6.82 5.16 -23.58
N ASP A 172 -7.41 4.66 -24.68
CA ASP A 172 -7.60 3.23 -24.92
C ASP A 172 -6.85 2.73 -26.17
N THR A 173 -6.38 3.64 -27.03
CA THR A 173 -5.65 3.30 -28.26
C THR A 173 -4.37 4.09 -28.43
N GLN A 174 -3.47 3.60 -29.30
CA GLN A 174 -2.24 4.34 -29.64
C GLN A 174 -2.53 5.63 -30.42
N GLU A 175 -3.58 5.62 -31.22
CA GLU A 175 -4.03 6.78 -31.99
C GLU A 175 -4.50 7.88 -31.06
N GLU A 176 -5.32 7.53 -30.06
CA GLU A 176 -5.74 8.48 -29.02
C GLU A 176 -4.56 9.01 -28.21
N MET A 177 -3.64 8.12 -27.81
CA MET A 177 -2.43 8.48 -27.09
C MET A 177 -1.67 9.56 -27.86
N ARG A 178 -1.39 9.34 -29.17
CA ARG A 178 -0.66 10.32 -29.99
C ARG A 178 -1.44 11.61 -30.20
N ALA A 179 -2.76 11.51 -30.38
CA ALA A 179 -3.63 12.68 -30.58
C ALA A 179 -3.75 13.56 -29.32
N LYS A 180 -3.69 12.95 -28.14
CA LYS A 180 -3.79 13.65 -26.84
C LYS A 180 -2.47 14.23 -26.36
N ILE A 181 -1.32 13.73 -26.84
CA ILE A 181 0.00 14.30 -26.50
C ILE A 181 0.09 15.72 -27.07
N SER A 182 0.42 16.66 -26.21
CA SER A 182 0.53 18.09 -26.54
C SER A 182 1.60 18.78 -25.69
N ALA A 183 1.79 20.09 -25.87
CA ALA A 183 2.67 20.89 -25.01
C ALA A 183 2.25 20.89 -23.53
N ARG A 184 0.99 20.56 -23.22
CA ARG A 184 0.45 20.41 -21.87
C ARG A 184 0.85 19.08 -21.22
N THR A 185 1.28 18.08 -21.98
CA THR A 185 1.60 16.76 -21.46
C THR A 185 2.90 16.78 -20.64
N ALA A 186 2.80 16.51 -19.35
CA ALA A 186 3.94 16.43 -18.44
C ALA A 186 4.64 15.07 -18.57
N MET A 187 3.88 13.99 -18.57
CA MET A 187 4.37 12.62 -18.69
C MET A 187 3.27 11.63 -19.08
N ILE A 188 3.68 10.42 -19.42
CA ILE A 188 2.84 9.23 -19.48
C ILE A 188 3.05 8.45 -18.18
N TYR A 189 1.96 8.00 -17.54
CA TYR A 189 2.02 7.11 -16.39
C TYR A 189 1.41 5.76 -16.73
N VAL A 190 2.05 4.68 -16.32
CA VAL A 190 1.52 3.32 -16.45
C VAL A 190 1.89 2.48 -15.23
N MET A 191 0.89 1.82 -14.63
CA MET A 191 1.13 0.81 -13.61
C MET A 191 1.46 -0.52 -14.29
N SER A 192 2.55 -1.17 -13.87
CA SER A 192 2.91 -2.49 -14.36
C SER A 192 1.89 -3.55 -13.94
N GLY A 193 1.74 -4.57 -14.75
CA GLY A 193 0.80 -5.66 -14.51
C GLY A 193 0.60 -6.50 -15.75
N PRO A 194 -0.16 -7.61 -15.67
CA PRO A 194 -0.42 -8.49 -16.81
C PRO A 194 -1.05 -7.77 -18.01
N GLU A 195 -1.90 -6.78 -17.77
CA GLU A 195 -2.52 -5.96 -18.84
C GLU A 195 -1.49 -5.03 -19.48
N ALA A 196 -0.55 -4.50 -18.70
CA ALA A 196 0.51 -3.62 -19.18
C ALA A 196 1.61 -4.33 -20.01
N GLU A 197 1.60 -5.66 -20.05
CA GLU A 197 2.54 -6.45 -20.87
C GLU A 197 1.96 -6.81 -22.24
N LYS A 198 0.70 -6.49 -22.51
CA LYS A 198 -0.06 -6.95 -23.70
C LYS A 198 -0.71 -5.79 -24.46
N GLY A 199 -1.06 -6.07 -25.69
CA GLY A 199 -1.90 -5.18 -26.49
C GLY A 199 -1.21 -3.91 -26.99
N PRO A 200 -2.02 -3.01 -27.58
CA PRO A 200 -1.49 -1.81 -28.25
C PRO A 200 -0.89 -0.78 -27.28
N LEU A 201 -1.35 -0.71 -26.05
CA LEU A 201 -0.82 0.17 -25.00
C LEU A 201 0.06 -0.57 -23.99
N SER A 202 0.76 -1.64 -24.42
CA SER A 202 1.78 -2.29 -23.58
C SER A 202 2.90 -1.33 -23.22
N ILE A 203 3.59 -1.58 -22.09
CA ILE A 203 4.75 -0.75 -21.65
C ILE A 203 5.77 -0.58 -22.78
N ALA A 204 6.04 -1.63 -23.55
CA ALA A 204 6.99 -1.55 -24.68
C ALA A 204 6.53 -0.53 -25.74
N ASN A 205 5.25 -0.55 -26.12
CA ASN A 205 4.69 0.38 -27.07
C ASN A 205 4.60 1.81 -26.51
N LEU A 206 4.23 1.95 -25.24
CA LEU A 206 4.22 3.25 -24.55
C LEU A 206 5.62 3.88 -24.48
N CYS A 207 6.65 3.07 -24.20
CA CYS A 207 8.05 3.52 -24.25
C CYS A 207 8.49 3.95 -25.66
N ALA A 208 7.99 3.29 -26.70
CA ALA A 208 8.26 3.70 -28.10
C ALA A 208 7.61 5.07 -28.41
N ILE A 209 6.35 5.26 -28.02
CA ILE A 209 5.63 6.54 -28.19
C ILE A 209 6.30 7.64 -27.35
N ALA A 210 6.69 7.36 -26.11
CA ALA A 210 7.39 8.30 -25.22
C ALA A 210 8.70 8.80 -25.87
N ARG A 211 9.46 7.90 -26.50
CA ARG A 211 10.70 8.23 -27.22
C ARG A 211 10.43 9.07 -28.47
N GLU A 212 9.43 8.69 -29.26
CA GLU A 212 9.00 9.41 -30.47
C GLU A 212 8.61 10.86 -30.15
N THR A 213 7.80 11.03 -29.09
CA THR A 213 7.21 12.31 -28.70
C THR A 213 8.06 13.13 -27.74
N LYS A 214 9.14 12.54 -27.20
CA LYS A 214 10.00 13.11 -26.16
C LYS A 214 9.24 13.47 -24.86
N VAL A 215 8.14 12.78 -24.61
CA VAL A 215 7.38 12.89 -23.35
C VAL A 215 7.93 11.85 -22.38
N PRO A 216 8.29 12.22 -21.14
CA PRO A 216 8.73 11.25 -20.14
C PRO A 216 7.67 10.19 -19.85
N ILE A 217 8.11 8.96 -19.58
CA ILE A 217 7.23 7.89 -19.10
C ILE A 217 7.69 7.37 -17.75
N LEU A 218 6.76 7.29 -16.80
CA LEU A 218 6.93 6.66 -15.51
C LEU A 218 6.22 5.31 -15.50
N VAL A 219 6.96 4.24 -15.17
CA VAL A 219 6.40 2.93 -14.90
C VAL A 219 6.31 2.73 -13.39
N ASP A 220 5.10 2.51 -12.89
CA ASP A 220 4.87 2.13 -11.51
C ASP A 220 5.04 0.61 -11.36
N ALA A 221 6.20 0.21 -10.89
CA ALA A 221 6.58 -1.17 -10.59
C ALA A 221 6.57 -1.46 -9.08
N ALA A 222 5.77 -0.72 -8.29
CA ALA A 222 5.74 -0.83 -6.82
C ALA A 222 5.44 -2.23 -6.30
N ALA A 223 4.77 -3.06 -7.10
CA ALA A 223 4.43 -4.44 -6.74
C ALA A 223 5.45 -5.47 -7.26
N GLU A 224 6.36 -5.08 -8.13
CA GLU A 224 7.30 -6.00 -8.78
C GLU A 224 8.53 -6.31 -7.92
N GLU A 225 9.16 -7.41 -8.28
CA GLU A 225 10.50 -7.77 -7.83
C GLU A 225 11.55 -7.06 -8.70
N PRO A 226 12.45 -6.24 -8.12
CA PRO A 226 13.43 -5.52 -8.91
C PRO A 226 14.48 -6.46 -9.50
N LEU A 227 14.77 -6.25 -10.78
CA LEU A 227 15.79 -6.99 -11.53
C LEU A 227 16.92 -6.06 -11.97
N ASN A 228 18.11 -6.64 -12.25
CA ASN A 228 19.23 -5.96 -12.88
C ASN A 228 19.78 -6.84 -14.03
N PRO A 229 19.73 -6.37 -15.30
CA PRO A 229 19.27 -5.04 -15.74
C PRO A 229 17.77 -4.81 -15.49
N ASN A 230 17.41 -3.54 -15.24
CA ASN A 230 16.01 -3.18 -15.03
C ASN A 230 15.21 -3.33 -16.34
N PRO A 231 14.15 -4.15 -16.37
CA PRO A 231 13.44 -4.47 -17.61
C PRO A 231 12.70 -3.26 -18.20
N HIS A 232 12.16 -2.38 -17.38
CA HIS A 232 11.42 -1.20 -17.86
C HIS A 232 12.35 -0.13 -18.41
N LEU A 233 13.46 0.16 -17.72
CA LEU A 233 14.49 1.07 -18.23
C LEU A 233 15.13 0.53 -19.52
N SER A 234 15.33 -0.77 -19.63
CA SER A 234 15.84 -1.42 -20.84
C SER A 234 14.88 -1.29 -22.03
N ARG A 235 13.57 -1.25 -21.79
CA ARG A 235 12.52 -0.98 -22.80
C ARG A 235 12.45 0.50 -23.20
N GLY A 236 13.06 1.39 -22.42
CA GLY A 236 13.08 2.83 -22.68
C GLY A 236 12.18 3.66 -21.77
N ALA A 237 11.73 3.13 -20.63
CA ALA A 237 11.09 3.93 -19.60
C ALA A 237 12.05 5.03 -19.12
N THR A 238 11.53 6.23 -18.89
CA THR A 238 12.32 7.36 -18.39
C THR A 238 12.55 7.22 -16.90
N LEU A 239 11.50 6.82 -16.17
CA LEU A 239 11.48 6.64 -14.72
C LEU A 239 10.73 5.35 -14.36
N VAL A 240 11.16 4.73 -13.26
CA VAL A 240 10.51 3.55 -12.66
C VAL A 240 10.45 3.74 -11.15
N CYS A 241 9.35 3.37 -10.49
CA CYS A 241 9.29 3.39 -9.04
C CYS A 241 9.03 2.00 -8.45
N TYR A 242 9.56 1.78 -7.24
CA TYR A 242 9.39 0.55 -6.45
C TYR A 242 9.00 0.85 -5.01
N SER A 243 8.26 -0.07 -4.39
CA SER A 243 7.97 0.00 -2.95
C SER A 243 9.07 -0.70 -2.13
N GLY A 244 9.64 -0.02 -1.16
CA GLY A 244 10.61 -0.61 -0.24
C GLY A 244 9.98 -1.53 0.81
N GLY A 245 8.70 -1.33 1.13
CA GLY A 245 7.97 -2.08 2.15
C GLY A 245 7.28 -3.36 1.67
N LYS A 246 7.60 -3.85 0.47
CA LYS A 246 7.07 -5.10 -0.10
C LYS A 246 8.17 -6.17 -0.17
N CYS A 247 8.49 -6.69 -1.36
CA CYS A 247 9.47 -7.76 -1.58
C CYS A 247 10.87 -7.45 -1.05
N LEU A 248 11.27 -6.19 -1.06
CA LEU A 248 12.55 -5.73 -0.52
C LEU A 248 12.67 -5.91 0.99
N ARG A 249 11.54 -5.95 1.73
CA ARG A 249 11.51 -6.02 3.19
C ARG A 249 12.32 -4.88 3.85
N GLY A 250 12.25 -3.70 3.23
CA GLY A 250 12.77 -2.44 3.77
C GLY A 250 11.78 -1.78 4.75
N PRO A 251 12.05 -0.54 5.17
CA PRO A 251 11.07 0.24 5.93
C PRO A 251 9.77 0.37 5.15
N GLN A 252 8.62 0.22 5.82
CA GLN A 252 7.32 0.25 5.14
C GLN A 252 7.05 1.58 4.45
N SER A 253 7.45 2.67 5.06
CA SER A 253 7.34 4.04 4.52
C SER A 253 8.40 4.36 3.45
N SER A 254 9.15 3.38 2.93
CA SER A 254 10.18 3.64 1.93
C SER A 254 9.76 3.26 0.52
N GLY A 255 10.28 3.99 -0.45
CA GLY A 255 10.14 3.74 -1.89
C GLY A 255 11.37 4.21 -2.64
N ILE A 256 11.42 3.85 -3.91
CA ILE A 256 12.53 4.17 -4.81
C ILE A 256 11.98 4.80 -6.07
N LEU A 257 12.62 5.88 -6.54
CA LEU A 257 12.46 6.39 -7.89
C LEU A 257 13.80 6.23 -8.61
N LEU A 258 13.78 5.59 -9.77
CA LEU A 258 14.97 5.28 -10.60
C LEU A 258 14.80 5.80 -12.01
N GLY A 259 15.91 6.05 -12.72
CA GLY A 259 15.92 6.29 -14.15
C GLY A 259 16.83 7.43 -14.57
N ASP A 260 16.26 8.39 -15.33
CA ASP A 260 16.98 9.59 -15.78
C ASP A 260 17.51 10.39 -14.59
N LYS A 261 18.82 10.63 -14.58
CA LYS A 261 19.49 11.31 -13.47
C LYS A 261 19.01 12.74 -13.26
N GLY A 262 18.71 13.45 -14.35
CA GLY A 262 18.25 14.84 -14.28
C GLY A 262 16.86 14.93 -13.62
N LEU A 263 15.93 14.08 -14.04
CA LEU A 263 14.58 14.03 -13.46
C LEU A 263 14.58 13.50 -12.02
N CYS A 264 15.39 12.48 -11.72
CA CYS A 264 15.52 12.00 -10.33
C CYS A 264 16.09 13.08 -9.41
N LYS A 265 17.11 13.84 -9.85
CA LYS A 265 17.61 14.98 -9.07
C LYS A 265 16.59 16.11 -8.95
N ALA A 266 15.87 16.43 -10.02
CA ALA A 266 14.78 17.40 -9.95
C ALA A 266 13.69 16.97 -8.97
N ALA A 267 13.33 15.68 -8.94
CA ALA A 267 12.42 15.11 -7.97
C ALA A 267 12.93 15.26 -6.52
N TYR A 268 14.21 15.01 -6.29
CA TYR A 268 14.82 15.18 -4.97
C TYR A 268 14.82 16.64 -4.51
N TYR A 269 15.12 17.59 -5.40
CA TYR A 269 15.05 19.03 -5.05
C TYR A 269 13.63 19.53 -4.76
N GLN A 270 12.62 18.80 -5.15
CA GLN A 270 11.22 19.06 -4.75
C GLN A 270 10.87 18.48 -3.36
N ALA A 271 11.65 17.53 -2.85
CA ALA A 271 11.43 16.87 -1.56
C ALA A 271 12.24 17.52 -0.43
N ALA A 272 12.04 17.03 0.79
CA ALA A 272 12.91 17.37 1.92
C ALA A 272 14.36 16.93 1.66
N PRO A 273 15.36 17.74 2.06
CA PRO A 273 15.30 18.90 3.00
C PRO A 273 14.89 20.22 2.35
N HIS A 274 14.71 20.26 1.04
CA HIS A 274 14.42 21.50 0.30
C HIS A 274 12.99 21.99 0.56
N HIS A 275 12.79 23.31 0.48
CA HIS A 275 11.48 23.94 0.68
C HIS A 275 10.76 24.11 -0.65
N ALA A 276 10.24 23.01 -1.19
CA ALA A 276 9.49 22.96 -2.42
C ALA A 276 8.18 22.16 -2.24
N TYR A 277 7.42 21.96 -3.28
CA TYR A 277 6.06 21.40 -3.21
C TYR A 277 6.01 20.02 -2.54
N GLY A 278 6.96 19.14 -2.85
CA GLY A 278 7.06 17.80 -2.26
C GLY A 278 7.71 17.76 -0.87
N ARG A 279 7.91 18.93 -0.19
CA ARG A 279 8.55 19.00 1.13
C ARG A 279 7.89 18.13 2.19
N ALA A 280 6.58 17.93 2.11
CA ALA A 280 5.82 17.08 3.02
C ALA A 280 6.14 15.59 2.85
N LEU A 281 6.65 15.16 1.68
CA LEU A 281 7.04 13.79 1.36
C LEU A 281 8.46 13.47 1.88
N LYS A 282 8.70 13.73 3.17
CA LYS A 282 10.01 13.61 3.81
C LYS A 282 10.36 12.15 4.08
N CYS A 283 11.54 11.73 3.62
CA CYS A 283 12.17 10.47 3.99
C CYS A 283 13.34 10.75 4.96
N SER A 284 13.44 10.02 6.05
CA SER A 284 14.52 10.19 7.04
C SER A 284 15.81 9.51 6.57
N LYS A 285 16.94 9.85 7.23
CA LYS A 285 18.22 9.18 6.97
C LYS A 285 18.18 7.70 7.35
N GLU A 286 17.46 7.37 8.41
CA GLU A 286 17.27 5.99 8.87
C GLU A 286 16.51 5.16 7.83
N GLU A 287 15.40 5.69 7.33
CA GLU A 287 14.60 5.03 6.30
C GLU A 287 15.37 4.89 4.99
N SER A 288 16.10 5.92 4.58
CA SER A 288 16.89 5.92 3.36
C SER A 288 18.03 4.90 3.42
N MET A 289 18.74 4.80 4.55
CA MET A 289 19.81 3.81 4.73
C MET A 289 19.25 2.39 4.91
N GLY A 290 18.11 2.26 5.61
CA GLY A 290 17.38 1.00 5.71
C GLY A 290 16.93 0.48 4.34
N LEU A 291 16.41 1.37 3.48
CA LEU A 291 16.03 1.04 2.12
C LEU A 291 17.24 0.56 1.29
N LEU A 292 18.36 1.29 1.36
CA LEU A 292 19.58 0.90 0.65
C LEU A 292 20.08 -0.47 1.13
N ALA A 293 20.04 -0.75 2.43
CA ALA A 293 20.36 -2.06 2.98
C ALA A 293 19.41 -3.15 2.44
N ALA A 294 18.11 -2.86 2.35
CA ALA A 294 17.12 -3.78 1.79
C ALA A 294 17.40 -4.12 0.31
N VAL A 295 17.74 -3.12 -0.51
CA VAL A 295 18.11 -3.33 -1.92
C VAL A 295 19.40 -4.18 -2.03
N ARG A 296 20.41 -3.89 -1.21
CA ARG A 296 21.64 -4.71 -1.17
C ARG A 296 21.36 -6.16 -0.80
N GLN A 297 20.48 -6.38 0.17
CA GLN A 297 20.08 -7.73 0.60
C GLN A 297 19.24 -8.43 -0.47
N TRP A 298 18.38 -7.72 -1.20
CA TRP A 298 17.60 -8.30 -2.29
C TRP A 298 18.48 -9.07 -3.29
N TYR A 299 19.57 -8.49 -3.74
CA TYR A 299 20.48 -9.13 -4.71
C TYR A 299 21.45 -10.16 -4.09
N LYS A 300 21.43 -10.34 -2.76
CA LYS A 300 22.24 -11.35 -2.07
C LYS A 300 21.44 -12.58 -1.62
N ARG A 301 20.13 -12.42 -1.46
CA ARG A 301 19.25 -13.49 -0.96
C ARG A 301 19.12 -14.62 -1.97
N ASP A 302 19.07 -15.86 -1.47
CA ASP A 302 18.70 -17.04 -2.27
C ASP A 302 17.19 -17.17 -2.33
N HIS A 303 16.58 -16.49 -3.32
CA HIS A 303 15.14 -16.50 -3.52
C HIS A 303 14.59 -17.90 -3.81
N ALA A 304 15.39 -18.78 -4.44
CA ALA A 304 14.97 -20.15 -4.69
C ALA A 304 14.88 -20.96 -3.38
N ALA A 305 15.81 -20.73 -2.46
CA ALA A 305 15.75 -21.34 -1.12
C ALA A 305 14.55 -20.83 -0.32
N GLU A 306 14.23 -19.53 -0.41
CA GLU A 306 13.04 -18.96 0.22
C GLU A 306 11.76 -19.60 -0.31
N GLN A 307 11.61 -19.77 -1.61
CA GLN A 307 10.46 -20.44 -2.22
C GLN A 307 10.31 -21.89 -1.75
N ARG A 308 11.43 -22.64 -1.64
CA ARG A 308 11.40 -24.01 -1.12
C ARG A 308 10.96 -24.06 0.35
N MET A 309 11.46 -23.14 1.16
CA MET A 309 11.10 -22.99 2.58
C MET A 309 9.62 -22.70 2.74
N TRP A 310 9.09 -21.70 2.03
CA TRP A 310 7.67 -21.34 2.08
C TRP A 310 6.76 -22.48 1.65
N ARG A 311 7.13 -23.20 0.59
CA ARG A 311 6.38 -24.40 0.16
C ARG A 311 6.40 -25.49 1.24
N GLY A 312 7.53 -25.68 1.91
CA GLY A 312 7.65 -26.61 3.05
C GLY A 312 6.71 -26.24 4.20
N TRP A 313 6.57 -24.94 4.52
CA TRP A 313 5.63 -24.48 5.54
C TRP A 313 4.16 -24.73 5.15
N MET A 314 3.81 -24.53 3.88
CA MET A 314 2.46 -24.84 3.42
C MET A 314 2.17 -26.34 3.49
N GLN A 315 3.16 -27.16 3.19
CA GLN A 315 3.05 -28.62 3.32
C GLN A 315 2.91 -29.07 4.78
N ALA A 316 3.58 -28.41 5.71
CA ALA A 316 3.42 -28.68 7.15
C ALA A 316 1.99 -28.38 7.62
N ILE A 317 1.39 -27.27 7.16
CA ILE A 317 -0.01 -26.92 7.45
C ILE A 317 -0.95 -27.97 6.86
N GLU A 318 -0.78 -28.34 5.58
CA GLU A 318 -1.57 -29.40 4.93
C GLU A 318 -1.52 -30.71 5.73
N ASN A 319 -0.31 -31.19 6.05
CA ASN A 319 -0.13 -32.44 6.77
C ASN A 319 -0.84 -32.45 8.12
N ARG A 320 -0.86 -31.32 8.83
CA ARG A 320 -1.55 -31.18 10.11
C ARG A 320 -3.07 -31.19 9.96
N LEU A 321 -3.60 -30.64 8.87
CA LEU A 321 -5.04 -30.51 8.64
C LEU A 321 -5.63 -31.69 7.88
N LYS A 322 -4.84 -32.49 7.19
CA LYS A 322 -5.27 -33.65 6.38
C LYS A 322 -6.16 -34.66 7.14
N PRO A 323 -5.97 -34.92 8.46
CA PRO A 323 -6.87 -35.79 9.22
C PRO A 323 -8.25 -35.18 9.51
N VAL A 324 -8.43 -33.87 9.34
CA VAL A 324 -9.72 -33.19 9.59
C VAL A 324 -10.71 -33.57 8.47
N PRO A 325 -11.90 -34.11 8.79
CA PRO A 325 -12.83 -34.58 7.78
C PRO A 325 -13.28 -33.45 6.85
N SER A 326 -13.65 -33.80 5.64
CA SER A 326 -14.17 -32.84 4.63
C SER A 326 -13.14 -31.80 4.13
N THR A 327 -11.86 -31.86 4.56
CA THR A 327 -10.84 -30.93 4.08
C THR A 327 -10.25 -31.35 2.73
N SER A 328 -9.96 -30.35 1.90
CA SER A 328 -9.17 -30.51 0.67
C SER A 328 -8.20 -29.33 0.52
N PHE A 329 -7.13 -29.54 -0.25
CA PHE A 329 -6.00 -28.64 -0.32
C PHE A 329 -5.66 -28.32 -1.78
N GLU A 330 -5.38 -27.04 -2.04
CA GLU A 330 -5.01 -26.54 -3.36
C GLU A 330 -3.82 -25.59 -3.20
N TYR A 331 -2.73 -25.86 -3.93
CA TYR A 331 -1.61 -24.95 -4.04
C TYR A 331 -1.87 -23.94 -5.16
N LEU A 332 -1.88 -22.66 -4.79
CA LEU A 332 -2.11 -21.56 -5.72
C LEU A 332 -0.76 -20.92 -6.04
N GLU A 333 -0.31 -21.09 -7.27
CA GLU A 333 0.90 -20.42 -7.74
C GLU A 333 0.64 -18.91 -7.87
N PRO A 334 1.68 -18.06 -7.65
CA PRO A 334 1.52 -16.62 -7.73
C PRO A 334 1.21 -16.16 -9.15
N VAL A 335 0.12 -15.42 -9.31
CA VAL A 335 -0.27 -14.78 -10.59
C VAL A 335 -0.06 -13.27 -10.56
N ASP A 336 0.02 -12.69 -9.37
CA ASP A 336 0.18 -11.26 -9.14
C ASP A 336 1.66 -10.86 -9.13
N LEU A 337 1.93 -9.56 -9.23
CA LEU A 337 3.29 -9.02 -9.21
C LEU A 337 3.92 -9.01 -7.82
N SER A 338 3.11 -8.93 -6.76
CA SER A 338 3.56 -8.92 -5.37
C SER A 338 3.25 -10.24 -4.66
N ASN A 339 3.89 -10.44 -3.50
CA ASN A 339 3.69 -11.64 -2.67
C ASN A 339 3.88 -12.94 -3.46
N LYS A 340 4.98 -13.00 -4.22
CA LYS A 340 5.30 -14.14 -5.10
C LYS A 340 5.74 -15.37 -4.30
N ALA A 341 4.76 -16.04 -3.69
CA ALA A 341 4.93 -17.32 -3.03
C ALA A 341 3.73 -18.22 -3.31
N THR A 342 3.95 -19.54 -3.39
CA THR A 342 2.87 -20.51 -3.49
C THR A 342 2.01 -20.44 -2.23
N ARG A 343 0.72 -20.16 -2.39
CA ARG A 343 -0.27 -20.08 -1.30
C ARG A 343 -0.94 -21.43 -1.09
N LEU A 344 -1.43 -21.69 0.11
CA LEU A 344 -2.25 -22.86 0.41
C LEU A 344 -3.70 -22.43 0.62
N ARG A 345 -4.60 -22.94 -0.24
CA ARG A 345 -6.04 -22.85 -0.02
C ARG A 345 -6.53 -24.12 0.62
N VAL A 346 -7.22 -23.99 1.74
CA VAL A 346 -7.89 -25.06 2.46
C VAL A 346 -9.39 -24.91 2.26
N ARG A 347 -10.07 -25.96 1.80
CA ARG A 347 -11.51 -26.00 1.55
C ARG A 347 -12.15 -27.06 2.44
N TRP A 348 -13.41 -26.84 2.83
CA TRP A 348 -14.22 -27.80 3.59
C TRP A 348 -15.71 -27.52 3.43
N ASP A 349 -16.55 -28.46 3.86
CA ASP A 349 -17.98 -28.27 4.01
C ASP A 349 -18.30 -27.83 5.43
N ALA A 350 -18.81 -26.61 5.60
CA ALA A 350 -19.21 -26.08 6.90
C ALA A 350 -20.48 -26.77 7.48
N ASN A 351 -21.23 -27.54 6.68
CA ASN A 351 -22.26 -28.42 7.23
C ASN A 351 -21.66 -29.57 8.04
N VAL A 352 -20.44 -29.99 7.71
CA VAL A 352 -19.68 -31.02 8.42
C VAL A 352 -18.93 -30.42 9.61
N LEU A 353 -18.09 -29.39 9.36
CA LEU A 353 -17.20 -28.81 10.37
C LEU A 353 -17.86 -27.72 11.23
N LYS A 354 -19.08 -27.32 10.92
CA LYS A 354 -19.87 -26.33 11.66
C LYS A 354 -19.27 -24.94 11.77
N ILE A 355 -18.29 -24.61 10.94
CA ILE A 355 -17.62 -23.31 10.88
C ILE A 355 -17.35 -22.92 9.42
N THR A 356 -17.68 -21.69 9.03
CA THR A 356 -17.39 -21.15 7.69
C THR A 356 -16.00 -20.54 7.63
N GLY A 357 -15.51 -20.20 6.42
CA GLY A 357 -14.22 -19.55 6.22
C GLY A 357 -14.09 -18.22 6.96
N PRO A 358 -15.02 -17.27 6.80
CA PRO A 358 -15.00 -16.00 7.55
C PRO A 358 -15.07 -16.19 9.08
N GLU A 359 -15.86 -17.15 9.58
CA GLU A 359 -15.94 -17.46 11.01
C GLU A 359 -14.60 -18.01 11.53
N LEU A 360 -13.93 -18.87 10.77
CA LEU A 360 -12.59 -19.36 11.12
C LEU A 360 -11.59 -18.19 11.19
N VAL A 361 -11.58 -17.30 10.20
CA VAL A 361 -10.69 -16.13 10.20
C VAL A 361 -10.96 -15.24 11.40
N ALA A 362 -12.23 -14.94 11.70
CA ALA A 362 -12.61 -14.15 12.88
C ALA A 362 -12.14 -14.82 14.19
N LYS A 363 -12.27 -16.15 14.29
CA LYS A 363 -11.83 -16.91 15.48
C LYS A 363 -10.31 -16.87 15.64
N LEU A 364 -9.54 -16.97 14.55
CA LEU A 364 -8.07 -16.87 14.54
C LEU A 364 -7.60 -15.45 14.88
N ASP A 365 -8.29 -14.42 14.35
CA ASP A 365 -7.99 -13.02 14.64
C ASP A 365 -8.28 -12.66 16.11
N ALA A 366 -9.34 -13.21 16.68
CA ALA A 366 -9.65 -13.06 18.12
C ALA A 366 -8.74 -13.90 19.02
N GLY A 367 -8.07 -14.93 18.49
CA GLY A 367 -7.24 -15.90 19.21
C GLY A 367 -5.99 -15.34 19.86
N ASN A 368 -5.25 -16.21 20.58
CA ASN A 368 -3.93 -15.90 21.11
C ASN A 368 -3.00 -17.10 20.88
N PRO A 369 -1.97 -16.96 20.00
CA PRO A 369 -1.62 -15.74 19.29
C PRO A 369 -2.71 -15.31 18.29
N ARG A 370 -2.73 -14.02 17.97
CA ARG A 370 -3.57 -13.45 16.92
C ARG A 370 -3.02 -13.88 15.57
N ILE A 371 -3.84 -14.45 14.70
CA ILE A 371 -3.44 -14.94 13.38
C ILE A 371 -4.35 -14.33 12.32
N LEU A 372 -3.76 -13.75 11.29
CA LEU A 372 -4.50 -13.19 10.17
C LEU A 372 -4.17 -13.94 8.87
N ILE A 373 -5.21 -14.51 8.25
CA ILE A 373 -5.17 -15.19 6.94
C ILE A 373 -6.31 -14.67 6.07
N ASP A 374 -6.30 -14.97 4.77
CA ASP A 374 -7.39 -14.54 3.89
C ASP A 374 -8.62 -15.42 4.05
N ALA A 375 -9.77 -14.78 4.29
CA ALA A 375 -11.05 -15.42 4.16
C ALA A 375 -11.33 -15.71 2.68
N GLY A 376 -11.64 -16.97 2.38
CA GLY A 376 -12.04 -17.36 1.02
C GLY A 376 -13.55 -17.29 0.85
N SER A 377 -14.23 -18.44 0.99
CA SER A 377 -15.67 -18.57 0.82
C SER A 377 -16.35 -19.08 2.10
N GLY A 378 -17.68 -18.98 2.09
CA GLY A 378 -18.55 -19.48 3.13
C GLY A 378 -19.42 -18.38 3.73
N ARG A 379 -20.74 -18.63 3.78
CA ARG A 379 -21.71 -17.75 4.41
C ARG A 379 -22.93 -18.58 4.84
N ARG A 380 -23.35 -18.39 6.07
CA ARG A 380 -24.61 -18.99 6.57
C ARG A 380 -25.82 -18.20 6.06
N PRO A 381 -26.94 -18.88 5.78
CA PRO A 381 -27.12 -20.32 5.81
C PRO A 381 -26.86 -21.02 4.45
N ASP A 382 -26.64 -20.26 3.39
CA ASP A 382 -26.81 -20.67 1.98
C ASP A 382 -25.51 -21.03 1.26
N GLN A 383 -24.35 -20.61 1.80
CA GLN A 383 -23.04 -20.87 1.22
C GLN A 383 -22.13 -21.63 2.20
N MET A 384 -22.36 -22.94 2.35
CA MET A 384 -21.62 -23.76 3.32
C MET A 384 -20.29 -24.31 2.78
N ALA A 385 -20.07 -24.29 1.46
CA ALA A 385 -18.75 -24.58 0.86
C ALA A 385 -17.77 -23.47 1.26
N SER A 386 -16.88 -23.79 2.18
CA SER A 386 -16.02 -22.84 2.87
C SER A 386 -14.56 -22.99 2.50
N SER A 387 -13.81 -21.91 2.53
CA SER A 387 -12.36 -21.91 2.30
C SER A 387 -11.66 -20.77 3.02
N VAL A 388 -10.35 -20.96 3.21
CA VAL A 388 -9.39 -19.89 3.58
C VAL A 388 -8.13 -20.05 2.75
N THR A 389 -7.31 -19.00 2.67
CA THR A 389 -6.03 -19.05 1.97
C THR A 389 -4.92 -18.53 2.89
N ILE A 390 -3.81 -19.27 2.96
CA ILE A 390 -2.64 -18.92 3.74
C ILE A 390 -1.51 -18.51 2.78
N MET A 391 -0.91 -17.36 3.04
CA MET A 391 0.23 -16.79 2.34
C MET A 391 1.48 -16.92 3.23
N PRO A 392 2.52 -17.65 2.83
CA PRO A 392 3.72 -17.83 3.66
C PRO A 392 4.70 -16.66 3.63
N TYR A 393 4.55 -15.72 2.72
CA TYR A 393 5.54 -14.71 2.33
C TYR A 393 6.10 -13.89 3.49
N MET A 394 5.31 -13.64 4.54
CA MET A 394 5.70 -12.86 5.72
C MET A 394 5.78 -13.69 7.01
N LEU A 395 5.70 -15.02 6.91
CA LEU A 395 5.89 -15.89 8.07
C LEU A 395 7.37 -15.97 8.47
N ASP A 396 7.61 -16.15 9.75
CA ASP A 396 8.90 -16.52 10.31
C ASP A 396 8.93 -18.04 10.63
N PRO A 397 10.12 -18.64 10.81
CA PRO A 397 10.24 -20.03 11.22
C PRO A 397 9.44 -20.34 12.49
N GLY A 398 8.62 -21.41 12.45
CA GLY A 398 7.73 -21.82 13.54
C GLY A 398 6.32 -21.25 13.48
N GLU A 399 6.08 -20.17 12.72
CA GLU A 399 4.73 -19.57 12.63
C GLU A 399 3.76 -20.44 11.81
N ALA A 400 4.26 -21.23 10.87
CA ALA A 400 3.43 -22.18 10.10
C ALA A 400 2.83 -23.27 10.99
N GLU A 401 3.61 -23.80 11.93
CA GLU A 401 3.18 -24.78 12.90
C GLU A 401 2.13 -24.22 13.87
N ILE A 402 2.30 -22.95 14.27
CA ILE A 402 1.33 -22.24 15.11
C ILE A 402 0.00 -22.07 14.36
N ILE A 403 0.06 -21.61 13.09
CA ILE A 403 -1.14 -21.49 12.23
C ILE A 403 -1.82 -22.86 12.09
N ALA A 404 -1.06 -23.90 11.78
CA ALA A 404 -1.56 -25.26 11.61
C ALA A 404 -2.27 -25.78 12.88
N GLY A 405 -1.66 -25.57 14.03
CA GLY A 405 -2.24 -25.96 15.34
C GLY A 405 -3.52 -25.21 15.65
N ALA A 406 -3.54 -23.90 15.47
CA ALA A 406 -4.70 -23.05 15.72
C ALA A 406 -5.87 -23.36 14.76
N MET A 407 -5.58 -23.55 13.46
CA MET A 407 -6.59 -23.98 12.49
C MET A 407 -7.15 -25.36 12.80
N HIS A 408 -6.28 -26.34 13.12
CA HIS A 408 -6.72 -27.68 13.52
C HIS A 408 -7.67 -27.62 14.73
N ALA A 409 -7.29 -26.89 15.77
CA ALA A 409 -8.13 -26.74 16.97
C ALA A 409 -9.47 -26.07 16.65
N ALA A 410 -9.46 -25.04 15.81
CA ALA A 410 -10.68 -24.32 15.43
C ALA A 410 -11.63 -25.14 14.53
N LEU A 411 -11.09 -25.95 13.62
CA LEU A 411 -11.87 -26.81 12.73
C LEU A 411 -12.42 -28.05 13.44
N THR A 412 -11.71 -28.59 14.45
CA THR A 412 -12.17 -29.74 15.26
C THR A 412 -13.06 -29.35 16.42
N ASN A 413 -12.94 -28.13 16.92
CA ASN A 413 -13.79 -27.55 17.97
C ASN A 413 -14.20 -26.12 17.62
N PRO A 414 -15.13 -25.96 16.67
CA PRO A 414 -15.49 -24.64 16.15
C PRO A 414 -16.18 -23.74 17.16
N GLY A 415 -16.93 -24.31 18.10
CA GLY A 415 -17.84 -23.59 18.96
C GLY A 415 -19.26 -23.48 18.35
N PRO A 416 -20.19 -22.83 19.04
CA PRO A 416 -21.54 -22.65 18.53
C PRO A 416 -21.56 -21.49 17.51
N TYR A 417 -21.99 -21.80 16.29
CA TYR A 417 -22.36 -20.81 15.28
C TYR A 417 -23.79 -21.06 14.84
N GLU A 418 -24.60 -20.04 14.88
CA GLU A 418 -25.99 -20.09 14.48
C GLU A 418 -26.21 -19.41 13.12
N ASN A 419 -27.23 -19.87 12.40
CA ASN A 419 -27.65 -19.15 11.21
C ASN A 419 -28.22 -17.79 11.62
N PRO A 420 -27.95 -16.72 10.85
CA PRO A 420 -28.55 -15.44 11.13
C PRO A 420 -30.07 -15.56 11.07
N VAL A 421 -30.74 -14.98 12.05
CA VAL A 421 -32.19 -14.86 12.02
C VAL A 421 -32.54 -13.81 10.98
N LEU A 422 -33.08 -14.24 9.85
CA LEU A 422 -33.55 -13.32 8.83
C LEU A 422 -34.82 -12.64 9.29
N PRO A 423 -34.96 -11.32 9.08
CA PRO A 423 -36.23 -10.63 9.34
C PRO A 423 -37.37 -11.31 8.58
N THR A 424 -38.54 -11.37 9.17
CA THR A 424 -39.75 -11.97 8.57
C THR A 424 -40.75 -10.87 8.29
N GLY A 425 -41.63 -11.06 7.31
CA GLY A 425 -42.69 -10.12 6.99
C GLY A 425 -42.74 -9.72 5.51
N THR A 426 -43.82 -9.02 5.15
CA THR A 426 -43.93 -8.45 3.80
C THR A 426 -42.93 -7.33 3.66
N PRO A 427 -42.14 -7.33 2.53
CA PRO A 427 -41.18 -6.27 2.29
C PRO A 427 -41.80 -4.89 2.29
N ALA A 428 -41.21 -3.94 2.99
CA ALA A 428 -41.61 -2.54 2.91
C ALA A 428 -41.53 -2.02 1.48
N SER A 429 -42.45 -1.14 1.07
CA SER A 429 -42.41 -0.50 -0.25
C SER A 429 -41.41 0.64 -0.24
N LEU A 430 -40.34 0.50 -1.03
CA LEU A 430 -39.21 1.43 -1.06
C LEU A 430 -38.98 2.02 -2.46
N ALA A 431 -39.74 1.61 -3.48
CA ALA A 431 -39.60 2.14 -4.82
C ALA A 431 -39.79 3.66 -4.83
N GLY A 432 -38.94 4.38 -5.56
CA GLY A 432 -38.98 5.82 -5.69
C GLY A 432 -37.68 6.52 -5.33
N SER A 433 -37.77 7.82 -5.09
CA SER A 433 -36.62 8.67 -4.77
C SER A 433 -36.53 8.93 -3.27
N TRP A 434 -35.31 8.89 -2.74
CA TRP A 434 -35.02 9.08 -1.31
C TRP A 434 -33.96 10.15 -1.13
N ALA A 435 -34.27 11.20 -0.38
CA ALA A 435 -33.27 12.15 0.11
C ALA A 435 -32.57 11.54 1.32
N VAL A 436 -31.26 11.42 1.27
CA VAL A 436 -30.43 10.74 2.27
C VAL A 436 -29.48 11.75 2.90
N THR A 437 -29.51 11.86 4.22
CA THR A 437 -28.52 12.60 5.01
C THR A 437 -27.59 11.60 5.69
N ILE A 438 -26.29 11.73 5.47
CA ILE A 438 -25.26 10.91 6.12
C ILE A 438 -24.55 11.76 7.16
N GLN A 439 -24.51 11.29 8.38
CA GLN A 439 -23.75 11.88 9.48
C GLN A 439 -22.40 11.17 9.60
N TYR A 440 -21.36 11.81 9.04
CA TYR A 440 -19.99 11.32 9.11
C TYR A 440 -19.39 11.52 10.50
N LEU A 441 -18.19 11.00 10.73
CA LEU A 441 -17.42 11.25 11.94
C LEU A 441 -17.25 12.76 12.22
N HIS A 442 -17.12 13.55 11.14
CA HIS A 442 -17.13 15.00 11.18
C HIS A 442 -17.90 15.54 9.96
N GLY A 443 -18.92 16.37 10.21
CA GLY A 443 -19.78 16.91 9.15
C GLY A 443 -20.88 15.95 8.70
N GLN A 444 -21.67 16.43 7.75
CA GLN A 444 -22.75 15.68 7.11
C GLN A 444 -22.72 15.86 5.60
N GLY A 445 -23.33 14.93 4.85
CA GLY A 445 -23.49 15.00 3.41
C GLY A 445 -24.91 14.67 2.99
N GLU A 446 -25.38 15.32 1.95
CA GLU A 446 -26.68 15.11 1.34
C GLU A 446 -26.55 14.29 0.07
N GLN A 447 -27.29 13.21 -0.04
CA GLN A 447 -27.24 12.29 -1.16
C GLN A 447 -28.63 11.86 -1.58
N LYS A 448 -28.75 11.09 -2.67
CA LYS A 448 -30.02 10.60 -3.15
C LYS A 448 -29.90 9.12 -3.55
N LEU A 449 -30.88 8.31 -3.13
CA LEU A 449 -31.10 6.97 -3.67
C LEU A 449 -32.33 6.97 -4.57
N ILE A 450 -32.20 6.36 -5.75
CA ILE A 450 -33.32 6.09 -6.66
C ILE A 450 -33.49 4.58 -6.65
N LEU A 451 -34.60 4.12 -6.11
CA LEU A 451 -34.86 2.70 -5.89
C LEU A 451 -35.95 2.18 -6.84
N GLU A 452 -35.64 1.09 -7.50
CA GLU A 452 -36.58 0.19 -8.15
C GLU A 452 -36.73 -1.04 -7.27
N GLN A 453 -37.95 -1.57 -7.17
CA GLN A 453 -38.23 -2.72 -6.30
C GLN A 453 -39.03 -3.80 -7.01
N SER A 454 -38.57 -5.05 -6.89
CA SER A 454 -39.29 -6.24 -7.33
C SER A 454 -39.33 -7.27 -6.18
N GLY A 455 -40.50 -7.35 -5.51
CA GLY A 455 -40.60 -8.12 -4.28
C GLY A 455 -39.68 -7.58 -3.19
N GLY A 456 -38.76 -8.40 -2.68
CA GLY A 456 -37.73 -7.99 -1.71
C GLY A 456 -36.47 -7.41 -2.36
N ASN A 457 -36.28 -7.53 -3.68
CA ASN A 457 -35.05 -7.09 -4.34
C ASN A 457 -35.12 -5.61 -4.70
N LEU A 458 -34.01 -4.92 -4.48
CA LEU A 458 -33.81 -3.51 -4.79
C LEU A 458 -32.71 -3.36 -5.84
N SER A 459 -32.93 -2.44 -6.78
CA SER A 459 -31.93 -1.99 -7.77
C SER A 459 -32.07 -0.48 -7.98
N GLY A 460 -31.12 0.13 -8.69
CA GLY A 460 -31.22 1.54 -9.01
C GLY A 460 -29.92 2.31 -8.98
N MET A 461 -29.98 3.58 -8.55
CA MET A 461 -28.84 4.50 -8.58
C MET A 461 -28.64 5.17 -7.22
N HIS A 462 -27.39 5.33 -6.85
CA HIS A 462 -26.93 6.17 -5.76
C HIS A 462 -26.29 7.43 -6.34
N LEU A 463 -26.83 8.59 -6.01
CA LEU A 463 -26.33 9.90 -6.43
C LEU A 463 -25.71 10.58 -5.22
N GLY A 464 -24.38 10.59 -5.15
CA GLY A 464 -23.62 11.34 -4.14
C GLY A 464 -23.41 12.79 -4.57
N GLU A 465 -22.70 13.57 -3.75
CA GLU A 465 -22.41 14.98 -4.02
C GLU A 465 -21.49 15.18 -5.23
N LEU A 466 -20.56 14.26 -5.47
CA LEU A 466 -19.54 14.37 -6.53
C LEU A 466 -19.57 13.19 -7.51
N TYR A 467 -19.99 12.01 -7.04
CA TYR A 467 -19.99 10.80 -7.82
C TYR A 467 -21.31 10.08 -7.72
N SER A 468 -21.61 9.25 -8.71
CA SER A 468 -22.78 8.40 -8.72
C SER A 468 -22.37 6.94 -8.92
N GLY A 469 -23.30 6.01 -8.69
CA GLY A 469 -23.04 4.62 -8.89
C GLY A 469 -24.31 3.77 -8.86
N LYS A 470 -24.19 2.55 -9.37
CA LYS A 470 -25.27 1.57 -9.31
C LYS A 470 -25.45 1.08 -7.88
N LEU A 471 -26.69 0.74 -7.56
CA LEU A 471 -27.01 0.08 -6.31
C LEU A 471 -27.78 -1.23 -6.56
N GLU A 472 -27.59 -2.15 -5.65
CA GLU A 472 -28.38 -3.36 -5.47
C GLU A 472 -28.69 -3.55 -3.99
N GLY A 473 -29.76 -4.21 -3.67
CA GLY A 473 -30.11 -4.41 -2.27
C GLY A 473 -31.25 -5.37 -2.06
N HIS A 474 -31.62 -5.49 -0.80
CA HIS A 474 -32.70 -6.36 -0.39
C HIS A 474 -33.45 -5.71 0.78
N VAL A 475 -34.78 -5.85 0.76
CA VAL A 475 -35.66 -5.49 1.88
C VAL A 475 -36.47 -6.71 2.30
N GLN A 476 -36.51 -6.98 3.59
CA GLN A 476 -37.29 -8.06 4.18
C GLN A 476 -37.99 -7.56 5.47
N GLY A 477 -39.33 -7.58 5.46
CA GLY A 477 -40.09 -6.82 6.47
C GLY A 477 -39.74 -5.33 6.32
N ASP A 478 -39.30 -4.71 7.40
CA ASP A 478 -38.79 -3.34 7.45
C ASP A 478 -37.25 -3.25 7.33
N HIS A 479 -36.54 -4.36 7.40
CA HIS A 479 -35.09 -4.38 7.33
C HIS A 479 -34.57 -4.20 5.90
N VAL A 480 -33.62 -3.30 5.73
CA VAL A 480 -33.05 -2.89 4.44
C VAL A 480 -31.53 -3.07 4.44
N GLU A 481 -31.02 -3.72 3.40
CA GLU A 481 -29.59 -3.72 3.07
C GLU A 481 -29.42 -3.25 1.62
N ILE A 482 -28.68 -2.17 1.40
CA ILE A 482 -28.39 -1.62 0.09
C ILE A 482 -26.86 -1.53 -0.08
N ARG A 483 -26.35 -2.11 -1.15
CA ARG A 483 -24.93 -2.03 -1.54
C ARG A 483 -24.80 -1.13 -2.75
N THR A 484 -23.86 -0.21 -2.69
CA THR A 484 -23.59 0.72 -3.79
C THR A 484 -22.12 0.68 -4.17
N THR A 485 -21.84 0.95 -5.45
CA THR A 485 -20.49 1.16 -5.95
C THR A 485 -20.45 2.49 -6.65
N MET A 486 -19.85 3.51 -5.99
CA MET A 486 -19.65 4.84 -6.57
C MET A 486 -18.53 4.78 -7.61
N GLU A 487 -18.77 5.31 -8.80
CA GLU A 487 -17.83 5.29 -9.92
C GLU A 487 -16.78 6.41 -9.77
N VAL A 488 -15.86 6.24 -8.81
CA VAL A 488 -14.71 7.13 -8.67
C VAL A 488 -13.61 6.62 -9.59
N PRO A 489 -13.10 7.43 -10.52
CA PRO A 489 -12.06 7.00 -11.44
C PRO A 489 -10.83 6.42 -10.71
N GLY A 490 -10.44 5.20 -11.07
CA GLY A 490 -9.30 4.49 -10.48
C GLY A 490 -9.55 3.87 -9.10
N ASN A 491 -10.58 4.28 -8.37
CA ASN A 491 -10.87 3.77 -7.02
C ASN A 491 -12.37 3.70 -6.72
N PRO A 492 -13.11 2.73 -7.27
CA PRO A 492 -14.53 2.58 -6.98
C PRO A 492 -14.79 2.43 -5.48
N ILE A 493 -15.64 3.29 -4.92
CA ILE A 493 -15.97 3.29 -3.48
C ILE A 493 -17.21 2.44 -3.27
N ARG A 494 -17.11 1.43 -2.40
CA ARG A 494 -18.24 0.55 -2.04
C ARG A 494 -18.81 0.92 -0.70
N TRP A 495 -20.12 1.16 -0.66
CA TRP A 495 -20.86 1.43 0.56
C TRP A 495 -21.94 0.38 0.79
N THR A 496 -22.22 0.10 2.05
CA THR A 496 -23.33 -0.77 2.45
C THR A 496 -24.18 -0.03 3.49
N PHE A 497 -25.41 0.28 3.12
CA PHE A 497 -26.43 0.83 4.00
C PHE A 497 -27.17 -0.34 4.63
N THR A 498 -27.30 -0.33 5.95
CA THR A 498 -28.07 -1.32 6.71
C THR A 498 -28.95 -0.60 7.72
N GLY A 499 -30.23 -0.87 7.72
CA GLY A 499 -31.15 -0.17 8.61
C GLY A 499 -32.58 -0.66 8.47
N ASN A 500 -33.52 0.17 8.93
CA ASN A 500 -34.95 -0.13 8.86
C ASN A 500 -35.71 0.99 8.12
N ALA A 501 -36.81 0.59 7.48
CA ALA A 501 -37.67 1.47 6.72
C ALA A 501 -39.10 1.40 7.25
N GLN A 502 -39.66 2.54 7.63
CA GLN A 502 -41.04 2.66 8.12
C GLN A 502 -41.64 4.04 7.79
N GLY A 503 -42.85 4.07 7.29
CA GLY A 503 -43.61 5.31 7.12
C GLY A 503 -42.95 6.35 6.21
N GLY A 504 -42.30 5.92 5.10
CA GLY A 504 -41.60 6.83 4.18
C GLY A 504 -40.27 7.35 4.74
N ARG A 505 -39.69 6.71 5.74
CA ARG A 505 -38.38 7.03 6.33
C ARG A 505 -37.53 5.79 6.38
N MET A 506 -36.21 5.95 6.20
CA MET A 506 -35.21 4.91 6.51
C MET A 506 -34.15 5.50 7.44
N SER A 507 -33.59 4.66 8.30
CA SER A 507 -32.47 5.05 9.15
C SER A 507 -31.62 3.83 9.51
N GLY A 508 -30.33 4.07 9.76
CA GLY A 508 -29.41 2.99 10.13
C GLY A 508 -27.94 3.42 10.03
N ALA A 509 -27.11 2.45 9.69
CA ALA A 509 -25.68 2.65 9.50
C ALA A 509 -25.29 2.49 8.04
N VAL A 510 -24.28 3.25 7.61
CA VAL A 510 -23.59 3.04 6.33
C VAL A 510 -22.13 2.67 6.61
N ASN A 511 -21.70 1.53 6.07
CA ASN A 511 -20.31 1.11 6.06
C ASN A 511 -19.68 1.57 4.75
N MET A 512 -18.58 2.34 4.84
CA MET A 512 -17.87 2.93 3.70
C MET A 512 -16.51 2.25 3.45
N GLY A 513 -16.37 0.97 3.85
CA GLY A 513 -15.15 0.20 3.68
C GLY A 513 -14.01 0.75 4.54
N GLU A 514 -12.87 1.03 3.93
CA GLU A 514 -11.68 1.56 4.62
C GLU A 514 -11.88 2.96 5.24
N TYR A 515 -12.93 3.68 4.85
CA TYR A 515 -13.27 5.00 5.38
C TYR A 515 -14.15 4.94 6.64
N GLY A 516 -14.43 3.73 7.16
CA GLY A 516 -15.18 3.51 8.40
C GLY A 516 -16.68 3.48 8.20
N SER A 517 -17.42 3.84 9.25
CA SER A 517 -18.88 3.80 9.25
C SER A 517 -19.47 5.14 9.70
N ALA A 518 -20.67 5.42 9.21
CA ALA A 518 -21.46 6.59 9.54
C ALA A 518 -22.91 6.17 9.84
N SER A 519 -23.74 7.06 10.36
CA SER A 519 -25.18 6.89 10.41
C SER A 519 -25.86 7.58 9.25
N PHE A 520 -27.02 7.08 8.86
CA PHE A 520 -27.84 7.75 7.85
C PHE A 520 -29.30 7.85 8.24
N THR A 521 -29.95 8.86 7.72
CA THR A 521 -31.42 9.00 7.66
C THR A 521 -31.83 9.27 6.23
N ALA A 522 -32.97 8.76 5.81
CA ALA A 522 -33.51 9.04 4.49
C ALA A 522 -35.02 9.27 4.55
N VAL A 523 -35.50 10.13 3.67
CA VAL A 523 -36.91 10.49 3.53
C VAL A 523 -37.34 10.28 2.08
N HIS A 524 -38.48 9.65 1.88
CA HIS A 524 -39.07 9.45 0.56
C HIS A 524 -39.53 10.82 -0.01
N ILE A 525 -39.19 11.14 -1.28
CA ILE A 525 -39.46 12.41 -1.94
C ILE A 525 -40.18 12.22 -3.28
#